data_448de89f85f64a69c33d80959543eda9
#
_entry.id   448de89f85f64a69c33d80959543eda9
#
_cell.length_a   1.000
_cell.length_b   1.000
_cell.length_c   1.000
_cell.angle_alpha   90.00
_cell.angle_beta   90.00
_cell.angle_gamma   90.00
#
_symmetry.space_group_name_H-M   'P 1'
#
loop_
_entity.id
_entity.type
_entity.pdbx_description
1 polymer ?
#
loop_
_entity_poly.entity_id
_entity_poly.type
_entity_poly.pdbx_seq_one_letter_code
_entity_poly.pdbx_strand_id
1 'polypeptide(L)'
;MGEDIDVLYDYIHSGKEENRARNNRVVRDTEMINGMDRIKGDYNEFWEGRDYLNQMRPMKAALLMAHGFNDWNVMPEHSYRIYKKAMEMGIPTQIYYHQDGHGGPPPLKMMNRWFTRYLFGIENKVEKDPNAWIVRENDTQQNPTPYKSYPNPDASLVSLSLHAGGQEKGGLSLKKNKIKILEKLTDDYSYDGSTLAKAKNSKHRLLYLSPVLKQDIHLSGLSSLTIRVASSKKAANLSVWLVSLPWNNNPKAKITENIITRGWADIQNYESLNESSDLIPDKFYTMSFDLQPDDQVIKKGQQIGLMIFSSDQEFTLHPKPGTILTVDLNATSLKLPVVGGRKSFNKAIR
;
A
#
# COMPACT_ATOMS: atom_id res chain seq x y z
N MET A 1 -8.88 -0.07 5.86
CA MET A 1 -9.65 0.89 5.07
C MET A 1 -9.52 2.25 5.74
N GLY A 2 -9.23 3.30 4.96
CA GLY A 2 -9.02 4.64 5.51
C GLY A 2 -10.27 5.27 6.15
N GLU A 3 -11.44 4.81 5.77
CA GLU A 3 -12.69 5.15 6.44
C GLU A 3 -13.36 3.89 6.96
N ASP A 4 -14.01 4.03 8.10
CA ASP A 4 -14.82 2.96 8.63
C ASP A 4 -16.01 2.70 7.71
N ILE A 5 -16.12 1.46 7.27
CA ILE A 5 -17.18 1.06 6.35
C ILE A 5 -18.59 1.34 6.92
N ASP A 6 -18.76 1.32 8.23
CA ASP A 6 -19.99 1.66 8.91
C ASP A 6 -20.30 3.17 8.81
N VAL A 7 -19.30 4.05 8.86
CA VAL A 7 -19.47 5.49 8.61
C VAL A 7 -19.85 5.73 7.16
N LEU A 8 -19.16 5.08 6.23
CA LEU A 8 -19.48 5.18 4.81
C LEU A 8 -20.88 4.64 4.51
N TYR A 9 -21.27 3.54 5.16
CA TYR A 9 -22.59 2.96 5.03
C TYR A 9 -23.70 3.88 5.52
N ASP A 10 -23.47 4.62 6.62
CA ASP A 10 -24.40 5.63 7.11
C ASP A 10 -24.57 6.79 6.12
N TYR A 11 -23.52 7.18 5.44
CA TYR A 11 -23.52 8.24 4.43
C TYR A 11 -24.19 7.81 3.11
N ILE A 12 -23.87 6.60 2.62
CA ILE A 12 -24.39 6.05 1.35
C ILE A 12 -25.68 5.26 1.62
N HIS A 13 -26.77 5.93 1.92
CA HIS A 13 -28.04 5.24 2.13
C HIS A 13 -29.00 5.39 0.95
N SER A 14 -30.11 4.68 1.00
CA SER A 14 -31.10 4.53 -0.07
C SER A 14 -32.00 5.73 -0.35
N GLY A 15 -31.65 6.93 0.07
CA GLY A 15 -32.38 8.17 -0.21
C GLY A 15 -33.64 8.45 0.64
N LYS A 16 -34.16 7.46 1.39
CA LYS A 16 -35.27 7.62 2.31
C LYS A 16 -34.83 7.41 3.74
N GLU A 17 -35.20 8.31 4.66
CA GLU A 17 -34.75 8.26 6.04
C GLU A 17 -35.18 6.99 6.78
N GLU A 18 -36.38 6.53 6.54
CA GLU A 18 -36.88 5.26 7.09
C GLU A 18 -36.02 4.04 6.66
N ASN A 19 -35.56 4.04 5.42
CA ASN A 19 -34.66 3.00 4.92
C ASN A 19 -33.28 3.13 5.54
N ARG A 20 -32.78 4.36 5.73
CA ARG A 20 -31.51 4.62 6.41
C ARG A 20 -31.55 4.10 7.84
N ALA A 21 -32.56 4.46 8.63
CA ALA A 21 -32.71 4.00 10.01
C ALA A 21 -32.79 2.47 10.11
N ARG A 22 -33.54 1.84 9.20
CA ARG A 22 -33.63 0.37 9.12
C ARG A 22 -32.28 -0.27 8.75
N ASN A 23 -31.63 0.23 7.70
CA ASN A 23 -30.39 -0.33 7.21
C ASN A 23 -29.24 -0.14 8.22
N ASN A 24 -29.16 1.03 8.86
CA ASN A 24 -28.19 1.25 9.92
C ASN A 24 -28.39 0.24 11.06
N ARG A 25 -29.59 0.05 11.54
CA ARG A 25 -29.89 -0.88 12.63
C ARG A 25 -29.62 -2.35 12.27
N VAL A 26 -30.03 -2.79 11.07
CA VAL A 26 -29.96 -4.20 10.67
C VAL A 26 -28.59 -4.57 10.11
N VAL A 27 -28.01 -3.70 9.30
CA VAL A 27 -26.73 -4.01 8.59
C VAL A 27 -25.55 -3.41 9.33
N ARG A 28 -25.50 -2.06 9.47
CA ARG A 28 -24.35 -1.40 10.10
C ARG A 28 -24.14 -1.82 11.55
N ASP A 29 -25.16 -1.60 12.40
CA ASP A 29 -25.03 -1.74 13.85
C ASP A 29 -25.07 -3.19 14.33
N THR A 30 -25.50 -4.12 13.48
CA THR A 30 -25.56 -5.55 13.82
C THR A 30 -24.58 -6.37 12.99
N GLU A 31 -24.79 -6.47 11.68
CA GLU A 31 -24.01 -7.37 10.83
C GLU A 31 -22.57 -6.90 10.68
N MET A 32 -22.37 -5.60 10.33
CA MET A 32 -21.03 -5.08 10.06
C MET A 32 -20.22 -4.96 11.35
N ILE A 33 -20.75 -4.33 12.40
CA ILE A 33 -20.03 -4.11 13.65
C ILE A 33 -19.65 -5.43 14.31
N ASN A 34 -20.55 -6.41 14.33
CA ASN A 34 -20.27 -7.73 14.90
C ASN A 34 -19.31 -8.56 14.02
N GLY A 35 -19.43 -8.44 12.70
CA GLY A 35 -18.64 -9.24 11.77
C GLY A 35 -17.22 -8.75 11.55
N MET A 36 -16.97 -7.44 11.62
CA MET A 36 -15.67 -6.85 11.29
C MET A 36 -14.55 -7.19 12.27
N ASP A 37 -14.88 -7.70 13.46
CA ASP A 37 -13.92 -8.05 14.52
C ASP A 37 -12.89 -6.94 14.80
N ARG A 38 -13.36 -5.75 15.13
CA ARG A 38 -12.48 -4.60 15.43
C ARG A 38 -11.58 -4.77 16.65
N ILE A 39 -11.85 -5.78 17.48
CA ILE A 39 -11.08 -6.04 18.72
C ILE A 39 -9.79 -6.81 18.38
N LYS A 40 -9.92 -7.82 17.51
CA LYS A 40 -8.79 -8.70 17.14
C LYS A 40 -8.27 -8.43 15.72
N GLY A 41 -9.11 -7.92 14.82
CA GLY A 41 -8.75 -7.65 13.44
C GLY A 41 -8.61 -8.90 12.57
N ASP A 42 -9.19 -10.03 12.98
CA ASP A 42 -9.03 -11.29 12.29
C ASP A 42 -9.79 -11.35 10.95
N TYR A 43 -9.17 -11.98 9.95
CA TYR A 43 -9.84 -12.35 8.70
C TYR A 43 -10.72 -13.57 8.95
N ASN A 44 -11.98 -13.29 9.27
CA ASN A 44 -13.01 -14.27 9.64
C ASN A 44 -14.01 -14.53 8.49
N GLU A 45 -15.05 -15.33 8.73
CA GLU A 45 -16.08 -15.65 7.75
C GLU A 45 -16.79 -14.43 7.16
N PHE A 46 -16.91 -13.32 7.93
CA PHE A 46 -17.49 -12.08 7.44
C PHE A 46 -16.64 -11.47 6.31
N TRP A 47 -15.33 -11.45 6.47
CA TRP A 47 -14.38 -10.96 5.47
C TRP A 47 -14.21 -11.95 4.32
N GLU A 48 -14.14 -13.26 4.62
CA GLU A 48 -14.05 -14.31 3.60
C GLU A 48 -15.24 -14.28 2.63
N GLY A 49 -16.46 -14.08 3.14
CA GLY A 49 -17.67 -13.96 2.34
C GLY A 49 -17.68 -12.72 1.42
N ARG A 50 -16.80 -11.75 1.67
CA ARG A 50 -16.63 -10.50 0.89
C ARG A 50 -15.34 -10.48 0.05
N ASP A 51 -14.50 -11.48 0.19
CA ASP A 51 -13.30 -11.67 -0.63
C ASP A 51 -13.62 -12.46 -1.90
N TYR A 52 -14.13 -11.77 -2.90
CA TYR A 52 -14.51 -12.38 -4.19
C TYR A 52 -13.30 -12.95 -4.95
N LEU A 53 -12.06 -12.67 -4.56
CA LEU A 53 -10.87 -13.28 -5.13
C LEU A 53 -10.91 -14.81 -5.01
N ASN A 54 -11.44 -15.34 -3.89
CA ASN A 54 -11.61 -16.77 -3.66
C ASN A 54 -12.68 -17.40 -4.55
N GLN A 55 -13.58 -16.59 -5.10
CA GLN A 55 -14.74 -17.03 -5.90
C GLN A 55 -14.55 -16.77 -7.41
N MET A 56 -13.38 -16.33 -7.86
CA MET A 56 -13.14 -16.03 -9.28
C MET A 56 -13.15 -17.24 -10.21
N ARG A 57 -13.04 -18.47 -9.69
CA ARG A 57 -12.92 -19.70 -10.50
C ARG A 57 -13.94 -19.83 -11.64
N PRO A 58 -15.23 -19.49 -11.50
CA PRO A 58 -16.20 -19.57 -12.59
C PRO A 58 -16.11 -18.42 -13.59
N MET A 59 -15.28 -17.41 -13.37
CA MET A 59 -15.15 -16.23 -14.24
C MET A 59 -14.61 -16.64 -15.61
N LYS A 60 -15.29 -16.20 -16.68
CA LYS A 60 -14.88 -16.38 -18.09
C LYS A 60 -14.83 -15.07 -18.87
N ALA A 61 -15.43 -14.02 -18.32
CA ALA A 61 -15.48 -12.72 -18.97
C ALA A 61 -14.09 -12.09 -19.04
N ALA A 62 -13.78 -11.49 -20.17
CA ALA A 62 -12.57 -10.66 -20.32
C ALA A 62 -12.59 -9.47 -19.36
N LEU A 63 -11.47 -9.16 -18.74
CA LEU A 63 -11.35 -8.15 -17.68
C LEU A 63 -10.52 -6.94 -18.13
N LEU A 64 -11.13 -5.76 -18.13
CA LEU A 64 -10.42 -4.48 -18.16
C LEU A 64 -10.53 -3.83 -16.78
N MET A 65 -9.46 -3.88 -16.01
CA MET A 65 -9.39 -3.30 -14.67
C MET A 65 -8.82 -1.87 -14.74
N ALA A 66 -9.40 -0.94 -13.99
CA ALA A 66 -8.89 0.44 -13.89
C ALA A 66 -8.84 0.88 -12.44
N HIS A 67 -7.74 1.54 -12.01
CA HIS A 67 -7.59 2.02 -10.64
C HIS A 67 -6.56 3.15 -10.54
N GLY A 68 -6.64 3.95 -9.46
CA GLY A 68 -5.61 4.92 -9.08
C GLY A 68 -4.65 4.34 -8.06
N PHE A 69 -3.34 4.56 -8.21
CA PHE A 69 -2.35 4.15 -7.20
C PHE A 69 -2.52 4.91 -5.87
N ASN A 70 -3.12 6.09 -5.91
CA ASN A 70 -3.39 6.90 -4.73
C ASN A 70 -4.86 6.89 -4.30
N ASP A 71 -5.58 5.83 -4.64
CA ASP A 71 -6.91 5.57 -4.11
C ASP A 71 -6.81 4.95 -2.71
N TRP A 72 -7.00 5.79 -1.70
CA TRP A 72 -6.94 5.37 -0.29
C TRP A 72 -8.31 5.06 0.29
N ASN A 73 -9.36 5.20 -0.51
CA ASN A 73 -10.71 4.73 -0.18
C ASN A 73 -10.87 3.24 -0.53
N VAL A 74 -10.53 2.87 -1.78
CA VAL A 74 -10.45 1.47 -2.22
C VAL A 74 -8.98 1.17 -2.53
N MET A 75 -8.34 0.35 -1.70
CA MET A 75 -6.89 0.11 -1.81
C MET A 75 -6.51 -0.51 -3.16
N PRO A 76 -5.48 0.01 -3.84
CA PRO A 76 -5.11 -0.43 -5.19
C PRO A 76 -4.67 -1.89 -5.26
N GLU A 77 -4.29 -2.52 -4.14
CA GLU A 77 -3.96 -3.95 -4.11
C GLU A 77 -5.13 -4.85 -4.51
N HIS A 78 -6.38 -4.44 -4.27
CA HIS A 78 -7.56 -5.23 -4.68
C HIS A 78 -7.58 -5.44 -6.19
N SER A 79 -7.37 -4.38 -6.96
CA SER A 79 -7.29 -4.46 -8.42
C SER A 79 -6.07 -5.25 -8.89
N TYR A 80 -4.93 -5.09 -8.23
CA TYR A 80 -3.73 -5.86 -8.54
C TYR A 80 -3.94 -7.37 -8.32
N ARG A 81 -4.52 -7.76 -7.18
CA ARG A 81 -4.78 -9.16 -6.83
C ARG A 81 -5.75 -9.81 -7.83
N ILE A 82 -6.84 -9.10 -8.18
CA ILE A 82 -7.82 -9.57 -9.17
C ILE A 82 -7.18 -9.70 -10.55
N TYR A 83 -6.44 -8.68 -11.01
CA TYR A 83 -5.70 -8.70 -12.27
C TYR A 83 -4.75 -9.90 -12.34
N LYS A 84 -3.92 -10.08 -11.32
CA LYS A 84 -2.98 -11.19 -11.23
C LYS A 84 -3.68 -12.54 -11.30
N LYS A 85 -4.76 -12.71 -10.54
CA LYS A 85 -5.55 -13.94 -10.54
C LYS A 85 -6.20 -14.23 -11.90
N ALA A 86 -6.75 -13.22 -12.56
CA ALA A 86 -7.33 -13.38 -13.89
C ALA A 86 -6.28 -13.80 -14.93
N MET A 87 -5.07 -13.19 -14.87
CA MET A 87 -3.94 -13.58 -15.71
C MET A 87 -3.52 -15.06 -15.47
N GLU A 88 -3.41 -15.48 -14.21
CA GLU A 88 -3.09 -16.87 -13.84
C GLU A 88 -4.15 -17.87 -14.35
N MET A 89 -5.42 -17.45 -14.44
CA MET A 89 -6.53 -18.24 -14.97
C MET A 89 -6.58 -18.24 -16.51
N GLY A 90 -5.69 -17.51 -17.20
CA GLY A 90 -5.70 -17.39 -18.66
C GLY A 90 -6.85 -16.56 -19.21
N ILE A 91 -7.50 -15.75 -18.39
CA ILE A 91 -8.57 -14.83 -18.81
C ILE A 91 -7.93 -13.66 -19.55
N PRO A 92 -8.46 -13.23 -20.72
CA PRO A 92 -8.03 -12.01 -21.38
C PRO A 92 -8.15 -10.85 -20.42
N THR A 93 -7.03 -10.20 -20.09
CA THR A 93 -6.99 -9.21 -19.00
C THR A 93 -6.08 -8.05 -19.35
N GLN A 94 -6.58 -6.83 -19.13
CA GLN A 94 -5.77 -5.61 -19.12
C GLN A 94 -5.97 -4.85 -17.82
N ILE A 95 -4.92 -4.20 -17.33
CA ILE A 95 -5.00 -3.27 -16.21
C ILE A 95 -4.55 -1.89 -16.64
N TYR A 96 -5.28 -0.87 -16.18
CA TYR A 96 -4.97 0.53 -16.35
C TYR A 96 -4.81 1.17 -14.98
N TYR A 97 -3.65 1.77 -14.73
CA TYR A 97 -3.39 2.52 -13.51
C TYR A 97 -3.05 3.97 -13.80
N HIS A 98 -3.49 4.86 -12.92
CA HIS A 98 -3.11 6.29 -12.93
C HIS A 98 -2.61 6.73 -11.55
N GLN A 99 -2.03 7.94 -11.49
CA GLN A 99 -1.38 8.47 -10.29
C GLN A 99 -2.33 9.19 -9.33
N ASP A 100 -3.60 9.35 -9.70
CA ASP A 100 -4.59 10.07 -8.91
C ASP A 100 -5.31 9.14 -7.91
N GLY A 101 -6.28 9.71 -7.17
CA GLY A 101 -7.12 9.01 -6.21
C GLY A 101 -8.29 8.26 -6.86
N HIS A 102 -9.42 8.23 -6.13
CA HIS A 102 -10.63 7.51 -6.53
C HIS A 102 -11.23 8.04 -7.83
N GLY A 103 -11.54 7.15 -8.76
CA GLY A 103 -12.09 7.48 -10.08
C GLY A 103 -11.03 7.61 -11.17
N GLY A 104 -11.45 7.99 -12.37
CA GLY A 104 -10.57 8.11 -13.55
C GLY A 104 -10.63 6.89 -14.47
N PRO A 105 -11.51 6.94 -15.49
CA PRO A 105 -11.65 5.83 -16.43
C PRO A 105 -10.44 5.75 -17.39
N PRO A 106 -10.18 4.57 -17.97
CA PRO A 106 -9.24 4.44 -19.09
C PRO A 106 -9.64 5.34 -20.27
N PRO A 107 -8.70 5.65 -21.18
CA PRO A 107 -9.03 6.37 -22.41
C PRO A 107 -10.20 5.73 -23.18
N LEU A 108 -11.14 6.54 -23.67
CA LEU A 108 -12.31 6.03 -24.38
C LEU A 108 -11.92 5.11 -25.56
N LYS A 109 -10.83 5.40 -26.24
CA LYS A 109 -10.31 4.55 -27.33
C LYS A 109 -9.94 3.14 -26.83
N MET A 110 -9.35 3.04 -25.64
CA MET A 110 -8.99 1.76 -25.01
C MET A 110 -10.25 0.96 -24.65
N MET A 111 -11.19 1.61 -23.96
CA MET A 111 -12.47 0.98 -23.58
C MET A 111 -13.27 0.54 -24.82
N ASN A 112 -13.36 1.40 -25.84
CA ASN A 112 -14.07 1.08 -27.09
C ASN A 112 -13.47 -0.16 -27.77
N ARG A 113 -12.13 -0.24 -27.92
CA ARG A 113 -11.46 -1.42 -28.49
C ARG A 113 -11.77 -2.68 -27.70
N TRP A 114 -11.73 -2.61 -26.35
CA TRP A 114 -12.00 -3.72 -25.46
C TRP A 114 -13.42 -4.24 -25.61
N PHE A 115 -14.40 -3.36 -25.46
CA PHE A 115 -15.82 -3.73 -25.56
C PHE A 115 -16.24 -4.15 -26.95
N THR A 116 -15.70 -3.54 -28.00
CA THR A 116 -15.93 -3.96 -29.39
C THR A 116 -15.52 -5.43 -29.60
N ARG A 117 -14.40 -5.85 -29.04
CA ARG A 117 -13.93 -7.24 -29.12
C ARG A 117 -14.78 -8.17 -28.30
N TYR A 118 -14.94 -7.88 -27.01
CA TYR A 118 -15.45 -8.86 -26.04
C TYR A 118 -16.96 -8.84 -25.85
N LEU A 119 -17.65 -7.77 -26.22
CA LEU A 119 -19.12 -7.70 -26.21
C LEU A 119 -19.74 -7.92 -27.58
N PHE A 120 -19.11 -7.38 -28.65
CA PHE A 120 -19.65 -7.46 -30.00
C PHE A 120 -18.98 -8.53 -30.86
N GLY A 121 -17.93 -9.20 -30.38
CA GLY A 121 -17.22 -10.25 -31.12
C GLY A 121 -16.42 -9.78 -32.32
N ILE A 122 -16.26 -8.46 -32.52
CA ILE A 122 -15.57 -7.89 -33.69
C ILE A 122 -14.06 -8.04 -33.48
N GLU A 123 -13.38 -8.68 -34.42
CA GLU A 123 -11.93 -8.86 -34.40
C GLU A 123 -11.20 -7.53 -34.65
N ASN A 124 -10.45 -7.09 -33.63
CA ASN A 124 -9.69 -5.85 -33.68
C ASN A 124 -8.26 -5.99 -33.10
N LYS A 125 -7.84 -7.23 -32.80
CA LYS A 125 -6.51 -7.60 -32.31
C LYS A 125 -6.18 -7.01 -30.92
N VAL A 126 -7.15 -6.61 -30.10
CA VAL A 126 -6.92 -6.07 -28.77
C VAL A 126 -6.24 -7.08 -27.83
N GLU A 127 -6.41 -8.37 -28.06
CA GLU A 127 -5.73 -9.45 -27.37
C GLU A 127 -4.21 -9.50 -27.57
N LYS A 128 -3.68 -8.72 -28.53
CA LYS A 128 -2.24 -8.53 -28.77
C LYS A 128 -1.69 -7.24 -28.15
N ASP A 129 -2.56 -6.42 -27.61
CA ASP A 129 -2.15 -5.18 -26.94
C ASP A 129 -1.43 -5.51 -25.62
N PRO A 130 -0.61 -4.60 -25.07
CA PRO A 130 -0.01 -4.77 -23.75
C PRO A 130 -1.05 -5.02 -22.65
N ASN A 131 -0.68 -5.83 -21.65
CA ASN A 131 -1.59 -6.19 -20.58
C ASN A 131 -1.67 -5.11 -19.47
N ALA A 132 -0.73 -4.16 -19.44
CA ALA A 132 -0.75 -3.08 -18.47
C ALA A 132 -0.50 -1.71 -19.13
N TRP A 133 -1.20 -0.72 -18.61
CA TRP A 133 -1.19 0.65 -19.10
C TRP A 133 -1.07 1.59 -17.91
N ILE A 134 0.06 2.28 -17.79
CA ILE A 134 0.39 3.09 -16.60
C ILE A 134 0.49 4.55 -17.01
N VAL A 135 -0.33 5.41 -16.42
CA VAL A 135 -0.20 6.86 -16.55
C VAL A 135 1.01 7.32 -15.76
N ARG A 136 1.93 8.03 -16.39
CA ARG A 136 3.12 8.56 -15.72
C ARG A 136 2.78 9.82 -14.90
N GLU A 137 3.63 10.16 -13.93
CA GLU A 137 3.43 11.23 -12.95
C GLU A 137 3.19 12.62 -13.56
N ASN A 138 3.73 12.86 -14.77
CA ASN A 138 3.61 14.11 -15.48
C ASN A 138 2.76 14.01 -16.76
N ASP A 139 2.05 12.90 -16.92
CA ASP A 139 1.20 12.64 -18.08
C ASP A 139 -0.28 12.81 -17.73
N THR A 140 -1.12 12.75 -18.74
CA THR A 140 -2.58 12.80 -18.60
C THR A 140 -3.15 11.38 -18.61
N GLN A 141 -4.31 11.20 -18.02
CA GLN A 141 -5.04 9.92 -18.04
C GLN A 141 -5.30 9.40 -19.46
N GLN A 142 -5.25 10.26 -20.47
CA GLN A 142 -5.46 9.89 -21.88
C GLN A 142 -4.20 9.35 -22.57
N ASN A 143 -3.04 9.39 -21.91
CA ASN A 143 -1.75 9.00 -22.50
C ASN A 143 -0.98 7.99 -21.62
N PRO A 144 -1.56 6.79 -21.35
CA PRO A 144 -0.89 5.79 -20.53
C PRO A 144 0.28 5.15 -21.29
N THR A 145 1.36 4.88 -20.58
CA THR A 145 2.52 4.13 -21.05
C THR A 145 2.22 2.63 -21.03
N PRO A 146 2.42 1.89 -22.15
CA PRO A 146 2.17 0.46 -22.21
C PRO A 146 3.30 -0.36 -21.59
N TYR A 147 2.96 -1.39 -20.81
CA TYR A 147 3.86 -2.42 -20.33
C TYR A 147 3.35 -3.80 -20.72
N LYS A 148 4.26 -4.73 -20.95
CA LYS A 148 3.89 -6.13 -21.23
C LYS A 148 2.99 -6.71 -20.14
N SER A 149 3.29 -6.38 -18.89
CA SER A 149 2.50 -6.74 -17.71
C SER A 149 2.78 -5.75 -16.57
N TYR A 150 1.96 -5.79 -15.51
CA TYR A 150 2.25 -5.13 -14.24
C TYR A 150 2.48 -6.19 -13.14
N PRO A 151 3.52 -6.06 -12.31
CA PRO A 151 4.60 -5.06 -12.34
C PRO A 151 5.39 -5.06 -13.64
N ASN A 152 6.15 -3.97 -13.90
CA ASN A 152 7.06 -3.90 -15.04
C ASN A 152 7.99 -5.13 -15.04
N PRO A 153 8.07 -5.91 -16.15
CA PRO A 153 8.87 -7.13 -16.20
C PRO A 153 10.36 -6.95 -15.91
N ASP A 154 10.90 -5.74 -16.10
CA ASP A 154 12.29 -5.40 -15.80
C ASP A 154 12.53 -5.01 -14.34
N ALA A 155 11.46 -4.98 -13.51
CA ALA A 155 11.58 -4.73 -12.09
C ALA A 155 12.09 -5.98 -11.35
N SER A 156 13.01 -5.77 -10.41
CA SER A 156 13.45 -6.81 -9.49
C SER A 156 13.69 -6.25 -8.08
N LEU A 157 13.52 -7.12 -7.08
CA LEU A 157 13.58 -6.72 -5.69
C LEU A 157 15.00 -6.38 -5.24
N VAL A 158 15.16 -5.19 -4.68
CA VAL A 158 16.40 -4.70 -4.07
C VAL A 158 16.21 -4.61 -2.56
N SER A 159 16.94 -5.44 -1.81
CA SER A 159 16.87 -5.45 -0.35
C SER A 159 17.78 -4.40 0.27
N LEU A 160 17.22 -3.59 1.18
CA LEU A 160 17.89 -2.53 1.92
C LEU A 160 17.84 -2.82 3.42
N SER A 161 18.94 -2.53 4.10
CA SER A 161 19.07 -2.60 5.56
C SER A 161 18.91 -1.22 6.16
N LEU A 162 18.35 -1.17 7.37
CA LEU A 162 18.12 0.04 8.15
C LEU A 162 19.34 0.30 9.06
N HIS A 163 19.79 1.54 9.15
CA HIS A 163 20.89 1.97 10.02
C HIS A 163 20.41 2.99 11.04
N ALA A 164 21.05 3.02 12.21
CA ALA A 164 20.66 3.84 13.35
C ALA A 164 20.35 5.31 13.01
N GLY A 165 19.54 5.94 13.88
CA GLY A 165 19.17 7.35 13.81
C GLY A 165 17.72 7.60 13.40
N GLY A 166 16.85 6.60 13.44
CA GLY A 166 15.46 6.67 12.93
C GLY A 166 14.60 7.74 13.59
N GLN A 167 14.83 8.13 14.85
CA GLN A 167 14.09 9.23 15.48
C GLN A 167 14.42 10.61 14.86
N GLU A 168 15.57 10.72 14.22
CA GLU A 168 15.95 11.86 13.38
C GLU A 168 15.84 11.45 11.90
N LYS A 169 16.96 10.97 11.33
CA LYS A 169 17.08 10.46 9.96
C LYS A 169 18.13 9.36 9.94
N GLY A 170 17.71 8.10 10.12
CA GLY A 170 18.55 6.91 9.96
C GLY A 170 18.88 6.66 8.49
N GLY A 171 19.71 5.65 8.23
CA GLY A 171 20.13 5.30 6.88
C GLY A 171 19.39 4.09 6.29
N LEU A 172 19.17 4.10 4.97
CA LEU A 172 18.82 2.92 4.18
C LEU A 172 19.95 2.60 3.22
N SER A 173 20.47 1.38 3.23
CA SER A 173 21.54 1.00 2.32
C SER A 173 21.57 -0.50 1.99
N LEU A 174 22.38 -0.86 0.99
CA LEU A 174 22.64 -2.26 0.61
C LEU A 174 23.58 -2.98 1.59
N LYS A 175 24.18 -2.27 2.54
CA LYS A 175 25.12 -2.83 3.52
C LYS A 175 24.36 -3.24 4.77
N LYS A 176 24.67 -4.42 5.32
CA LYS A 176 24.11 -4.89 6.59
C LYS A 176 24.83 -4.26 7.79
N ASN A 177 24.11 -4.09 8.91
CA ASN A 177 24.72 -3.72 10.18
C ASN A 177 25.66 -4.83 10.68
N LYS A 178 26.79 -4.43 11.29
CA LYS A 178 27.74 -5.35 11.92
C LYS A 178 27.46 -5.61 13.40
N ILE A 179 26.75 -4.68 14.05
CA ILE A 179 26.38 -4.76 15.48
C ILE A 179 24.85 -4.73 15.58
N LYS A 180 24.35 -5.28 16.69
CA LYS A 180 22.91 -5.26 16.99
C LYS A 180 22.47 -3.85 17.35
N ILE A 181 21.40 -3.37 16.70
CA ILE A 181 20.82 -2.04 16.89
C ILE A 181 19.33 -2.20 17.16
N LEU A 182 18.88 -1.66 18.26
CA LEU A 182 17.46 -1.56 18.61
C LEU A 182 17.06 -0.10 18.68
N GLU A 183 15.94 0.26 18.03
CA GLU A 183 15.38 1.61 18.11
C GLU A 183 13.93 1.57 18.54
N LYS A 184 13.48 2.63 19.18
CA LYS A 184 12.13 2.72 19.77
C LYS A 184 11.36 3.89 19.21
N LEU A 185 10.04 3.68 19.07
CA LEU A 185 9.07 4.75 18.87
C LEU A 185 7.93 4.60 19.87
N THR A 186 7.22 5.70 20.13
CA THR A 186 6.05 5.73 21.02
C THR A 186 4.83 6.10 20.20
N ASP A 187 3.81 5.26 20.27
CA ASP A 187 2.54 5.48 19.55
C ASP A 187 1.82 6.74 20.04
N ASP A 188 1.36 7.54 19.08
CA ASP A 188 0.49 8.68 19.33
C ASP A 188 -0.25 9.05 18.02
N TYR A 189 -1.48 8.61 17.89
CA TYR A 189 -2.31 8.83 16.71
C TYR A 189 -2.70 10.30 16.46
N SER A 190 -2.44 11.21 17.40
CA SER A 190 -2.70 12.65 17.20
C SER A 190 -1.80 13.30 16.14
N TYR A 191 -0.74 12.61 15.72
CA TYR A 191 0.14 13.04 14.65
C TYR A 191 -0.19 12.31 13.35
N ASP A 192 -0.65 13.04 12.33
CA ASP A 192 -0.83 12.49 10.98
C ASP A 192 0.51 12.11 10.33
N GLY A 193 0.45 11.18 9.34
CA GLY A 193 1.64 10.67 8.68
C GLY A 193 2.48 11.73 8.00
N SER A 194 1.87 12.79 7.43
CA SER A 194 2.59 13.88 6.77
C SER A 194 3.35 14.76 7.77
N THR A 195 2.78 15.01 8.94
CA THR A 195 3.43 15.68 10.06
C THR A 195 4.64 14.90 10.54
N LEU A 196 4.50 13.57 10.72
CA LEU A 196 5.59 12.68 11.11
C LEU A 196 6.71 12.65 10.07
N ALA A 197 6.38 12.58 8.77
CA ALA A 197 7.36 12.54 7.69
C ALA A 197 8.17 13.85 7.56
N LYS A 198 7.52 15.00 7.79
CA LYS A 198 8.16 16.33 7.74
C LYS A 198 9.00 16.64 8.96
N ALA A 199 8.71 16.05 10.11
CA ALA A 199 9.40 16.35 11.37
C ALA A 199 10.90 16.10 11.27
N LYS A 200 11.72 17.08 11.73
CA LYS A 200 13.18 16.96 11.81
C LYS A 200 13.57 15.81 12.73
N ASN A 201 12.89 15.68 13.87
CA ASN A 201 12.98 14.59 14.82
C ASN A 201 11.60 14.26 15.36
N SER A 202 11.36 13.01 15.76
CA SER A 202 10.14 12.61 16.44
C SER A 202 10.38 11.29 17.17
N LYS A 203 9.86 11.20 18.39
CA LYS A 203 9.78 9.93 19.14
C LYS A 203 8.59 9.05 18.69
N HIS A 204 7.72 9.57 17.82
CA HIS A 204 6.48 8.90 17.38
C HIS A 204 6.65 8.16 16.05
N ARG A 205 7.84 8.23 15.43
CA ARG A 205 8.18 7.47 14.22
C ARG A 205 9.67 7.14 14.16
N LEU A 206 10.04 6.17 13.31
CA LEU A 206 11.41 5.94 12.85
C LEU A 206 11.46 6.22 11.34
N LEU A 207 12.41 7.04 10.89
CA LEU A 207 12.57 7.43 9.48
C LEU A 207 13.99 7.10 9.00
N TYR A 208 14.08 6.30 7.93
CA TYR A 208 15.34 5.85 7.35
C TYR A 208 15.42 6.29 5.89
N LEU A 209 16.51 6.93 5.51
CA LEU A 209 16.67 7.53 4.19
C LEU A 209 17.75 6.84 3.35
N SER A 210 17.46 6.64 2.07
CA SER A 210 18.50 6.32 1.08
C SER A 210 19.49 7.48 0.96
N PRO A 211 20.68 7.27 0.37
CA PRO A 211 21.46 8.40 -0.15
C PRO A 211 20.63 9.25 -1.11
N VAL A 212 21.01 10.53 -1.26
CA VAL A 212 20.39 11.41 -2.27
C VAL A 212 20.61 10.81 -3.67
N LEU A 213 19.53 10.65 -4.41
CA LEU A 213 19.56 10.07 -5.74
C LEU A 213 20.34 10.98 -6.72
N LYS A 214 21.29 10.40 -7.44
CA LYS A 214 22.08 11.07 -8.48
C LYS A 214 21.45 10.92 -9.87
N GLN A 215 20.51 10.00 -10.02
CA GLN A 215 19.70 9.76 -11.22
C GLN A 215 18.28 9.36 -10.78
N ASP A 216 17.32 9.52 -11.67
CA ASP A 216 15.96 9.03 -11.47
C ASP A 216 15.98 7.51 -11.22
N ILE A 217 15.10 7.04 -10.36
CA ILE A 217 14.87 5.62 -10.10
C ILE A 217 13.39 5.28 -10.31
N HIS A 218 13.12 4.23 -11.04
CA HIS A 218 11.77 3.75 -11.31
C HIS A 218 11.45 2.55 -10.40
N LEU A 219 10.42 2.67 -9.58
CA LEU A 219 9.82 1.60 -8.80
C LEU A 219 8.57 1.11 -9.53
N SER A 220 8.36 -0.21 -9.60
CA SER A 220 7.17 -0.79 -10.23
C SER A 220 6.80 -2.10 -9.56
N GLY A 221 5.69 -2.14 -8.84
CA GLY A 221 5.20 -3.32 -8.14
C GLY A 221 4.99 -3.10 -6.64
N LEU A 222 5.11 -4.18 -5.87
CA LEU A 222 4.91 -4.16 -4.42
C LEU A 222 6.26 -4.05 -3.70
N SER A 223 6.42 -2.99 -2.93
CA SER A 223 7.45 -2.93 -1.90
C SER A 223 7.04 -3.81 -0.73
N SER A 224 7.99 -4.41 -0.01
CA SER A 224 7.67 -5.22 1.17
C SER A 224 8.61 -4.94 2.32
N LEU A 225 8.09 -5.02 3.53
CA LEU A 225 8.85 -4.91 4.77
C LEU A 225 8.87 -6.25 5.48
N THR A 226 10.08 -6.74 5.80
CA THR A 226 10.27 -7.73 6.86
C THR A 226 10.73 -6.98 8.08
N ILE A 227 10.01 -7.11 9.19
CA ILE A 227 10.30 -6.38 10.44
C ILE A 227 10.33 -7.32 11.62
N ARG A 228 11.30 -7.12 12.51
CA ARG A 228 11.35 -7.75 13.82
C ARG A 228 11.11 -6.69 14.90
N VAL A 229 9.96 -6.80 15.57
CA VAL A 229 9.41 -5.75 16.44
C VAL A 229 8.90 -6.35 17.75
N ALA A 230 9.04 -5.60 18.84
CA ALA A 230 8.42 -5.88 20.13
C ALA A 230 7.50 -4.72 20.51
N SER A 231 6.37 -5.04 21.16
CA SER A 231 5.44 -4.07 21.72
C SER A 231 5.51 -4.07 23.23
N SER A 232 5.35 -2.92 23.87
CA SER A 232 5.20 -2.81 25.33
C SER A 232 3.81 -3.21 25.83
N LYS A 233 2.87 -3.48 24.91
CA LYS A 233 1.48 -3.90 25.22
C LYS A 233 1.10 -5.15 24.43
N LYS A 234 -0.04 -5.74 24.79
CA LYS A 234 -0.59 -6.96 24.17
C LYS A 234 -1.05 -6.79 22.73
N ALA A 235 -1.26 -5.55 22.28
CA ALA A 235 -1.68 -5.19 20.93
C ALA A 235 -0.95 -3.94 20.44
N ALA A 236 -0.68 -3.83 19.16
CA ALA A 236 -0.12 -2.63 18.57
C ALA A 236 -0.33 -2.59 17.05
N ASN A 237 -0.76 -1.45 16.53
CA ASN A 237 -0.74 -1.17 15.11
C ASN A 237 0.69 -1.04 14.58
N LEU A 238 0.86 -1.32 13.31
CA LEU A 238 2.10 -1.10 12.57
C LEU A 238 1.78 -0.44 11.24
N SER A 239 2.24 0.78 11.06
CA SER A 239 2.07 1.56 9.83
C SER A 239 3.42 1.84 9.20
N VAL A 240 3.46 1.79 7.87
CA VAL A 240 4.67 2.02 7.09
C VAL A 240 4.34 2.89 5.89
N TRP A 241 5.06 4.01 5.75
CA TRP A 241 5.01 4.82 4.55
C TRP A 241 6.37 4.80 3.85
N LEU A 242 6.37 4.67 2.54
CA LEU A 242 7.48 5.07 1.70
C LEU A 242 7.24 6.50 1.23
N VAL A 243 8.20 7.37 1.49
CA VAL A 243 8.11 8.80 1.21
C VAL A 243 9.26 9.27 0.33
N SER A 244 9.03 10.31 -0.46
CA SER A 244 10.04 11.01 -1.24
C SER A 244 10.44 12.30 -0.50
N LEU A 245 11.73 12.46 -0.19
CA LEU A 245 12.24 13.62 0.55
C LEU A 245 13.36 14.34 -0.23
N PRO A 246 13.50 15.69 -0.11
CA PRO A 246 12.79 16.57 0.81
C PRO A 246 11.30 16.67 0.46
N TRP A 247 10.45 16.81 1.50
CA TRP A 247 9.02 16.96 1.34
C TRP A 247 8.68 18.26 0.59
N ASN A 248 7.86 18.16 -0.46
CA ASN A 248 7.36 19.33 -1.16
C ASN A 248 6.15 19.93 -0.41
N ASN A 249 6.38 21.08 0.24
CA ASN A 249 5.35 21.78 1.02
C ASN A 249 4.45 22.69 0.16
N ASN A 250 4.57 22.66 -1.18
CA ASN A 250 3.67 23.41 -2.04
C ASN A 250 2.23 22.85 -1.88
N PRO A 251 1.22 23.70 -1.57
CA PRO A 251 -0.17 23.24 -1.46
C PRO A 251 -0.72 22.58 -2.75
N LYS A 252 -0.07 22.83 -3.89
CA LYS A 252 -0.41 22.25 -5.19
C LYS A 252 0.46 21.05 -5.55
N ALA A 253 1.34 20.59 -4.64
CA ALA A 253 2.15 19.40 -4.87
C ALA A 253 1.26 18.18 -5.09
N LYS A 254 1.60 17.38 -6.10
CA LYS A 254 0.94 16.09 -6.28
C LYS A 254 1.34 15.15 -5.13
N ILE A 255 0.47 14.24 -4.78
CA ILE A 255 0.73 13.25 -3.72
C ILE A 255 2.01 12.45 -4.00
N THR A 256 2.25 12.09 -5.26
CA THR A 256 3.43 11.37 -5.75
C THR A 256 4.75 12.12 -5.57
N GLU A 257 4.73 13.43 -5.32
CA GLU A 257 5.94 14.18 -5.00
C GLU A 257 6.43 13.94 -3.57
N ASN A 258 5.56 13.43 -2.70
CA ASN A 258 5.82 13.26 -1.27
C ASN A 258 5.64 11.81 -0.79
N ILE A 259 4.64 11.12 -1.29
CA ILE A 259 4.30 9.77 -0.87
C ILE A 259 4.47 8.81 -2.06
N ILE A 260 5.24 7.76 -1.85
CA ILE A 260 5.46 6.70 -2.83
C ILE A 260 4.35 5.67 -2.63
N THR A 261 4.30 5.05 -1.45
CA THR A 261 3.24 4.08 -1.12
C THR A 261 3.12 3.92 0.39
N ARG A 262 2.11 3.17 0.83
CA ARG A 262 1.78 2.92 2.24
C ARG A 262 1.50 1.45 2.47
N GLY A 263 1.54 1.02 3.74
CA GLY A 263 1.14 -0.32 4.15
C GLY A 263 0.89 -0.37 5.64
N TRP A 264 0.02 -1.27 6.05
CA TRP A 264 -0.40 -1.45 7.45
C TRP A 264 -0.43 -2.92 7.80
N ALA A 265 -0.17 -3.22 9.07
CA ALA A 265 -0.27 -4.56 9.62
C ALA A 265 -0.68 -4.51 11.09
N ASP A 266 -1.31 -5.56 11.57
CA ASP A 266 -1.49 -5.82 12.99
C ASP A 266 -0.43 -6.81 13.45
N ILE A 267 0.35 -6.42 14.47
CA ILE A 267 1.42 -7.28 14.99
C ILE A 267 0.84 -8.54 15.65
N GLN A 268 -0.39 -8.50 16.15
CA GLN A 268 -1.07 -9.67 16.71
C GLN A 268 -1.29 -10.78 15.66
N ASN A 269 -1.39 -10.41 14.37
CA ASN A 269 -1.56 -11.34 13.25
C ASN A 269 -0.22 -11.75 12.60
N TYR A 270 0.88 -11.75 13.35
CA TYR A 270 2.23 -12.03 12.81
C TYR A 270 2.39 -13.43 12.20
N GLU A 271 1.60 -14.41 12.62
CA GLU A 271 1.61 -15.78 12.09
C GLU A 271 0.49 -16.01 11.06
N SER A 272 -0.69 -15.42 11.29
CA SER A 272 -1.89 -15.68 10.49
C SER A 272 -2.80 -14.46 10.46
N LEU A 273 -3.42 -14.19 9.33
CA LEU A 273 -4.48 -13.19 9.24
C LEU A 273 -5.81 -13.68 9.85
N ASN A 274 -5.97 -14.99 10.00
CA ASN A 274 -7.22 -15.61 10.46
C ASN A 274 -7.31 -15.71 11.99
N GLU A 275 -6.18 -15.63 12.68
CA GLU A 275 -6.12 -15.80 14.12
C GLU A 275 -5.03 -14.91 14.74
N SER A 276 -5.46 -13.90 15.47
CA SER A 276 -4.58 -13.03 16.22
C SER A 276 -4.20 -13.64 17.57
N SER A 277 -3.03 -13.28 18.08
CA SER A 277 -2.55 -13.66 19.39
C SER A 277 -2.15 -12.45 20.22
N ASP A 278 -2.55 -12.40 21.50
CA ASP A 278 -2.05 -11.39 22.41
C ASP A 278 -0.51 -11.38 22.41
N LEU A 279 0.08 -10.24 22.18
CA LEU A 279 1.53 -10.08 22.26
C LEU A 279 1.99 -10.20 23.71
N ILE A 280 3.11 -10.87 23.93
CA ILE A 280 3.81 -10.82 25.21
C ILE A 280 4.64 -9.53 25.22
N PRO A 281 4.42 -8.60 26.16
CA PRO A 281 5.17 -7.36 26.23
C PRO A 281 6.69 -7.59 26.15
N ASP A 282 7.36 -6.76 25.34
CA ASP A 282 8.80 -6.78 25.10
C ASP A 282 9.36 -8.05 24.41
N LYS A 283 8.54 -9.04 24.10
CA LYS A 283 8.92 -10.18 23.24
C LYS A 283 8.94 -9.72 21.77
N PHE A 284 9.99 -10.12 21.04
CA PHE A 284 10.14 -9.81 19.63
C PHE A 284 9.39 -10.81 18.76
N TYR A 285 8.62 -10.28 17.81
CA TYR A 285 7.94 -11.01 16.75
C TYR A 285 8.51 -10.59 15.41
N THR A 286 8.49 -11.49 14.43
CA THR A 286 8.94 -11.21 13.07
C THR A 286 7.78 -11.42 12.13
N MET A 287 7.51 -10.43 11.29
CA MET A 287 6.50 -10.52 10.26
C MET A 287 6.98 -9.91 8.95
N SER A 288 6.32 -10.27 7.85
CA SER A 288 6.55 -9.69 6.54
C SER A 288 5.21 -9.35 5.90
N PHE A 289 5.11 -8.18 5.32
CA PHE A 289 3.91 -7.76 4.59
C PHE A 289 4.28 -6.85 3.42
N ASP A 290 3.41 -6.82 2.43
CA ASP A 290 3.54 -5.96 1.28
C ASP A 290 2.91 -4.59 1.55
N LEU A 291 3.50 -3.55 0.98
CA LEU A 291 2.88 -2.24 0.87
C LEU A 291 1.98 -2.22 -0.37
N GLN A 292 1.13 -1.20 -0.48
CA GLN A 292 0.25 -1.06 -1.64
C GLN A 292 1.06 -1.02 -2.95
N PRO A 293 0.55 -1.61 -4.04
CA PRO A 293 1.23 -1.57 -5.34
C PRO A 293 1.41 -0.14 -5.82
N ASP A 294 2.53 0.12 -6.48
CA ASP A 294 2.86 1.43 -7.03
C ASP A 294 3.70 1.32 -8.31
N ASP A 295 3.68 2.35 -9.14
CA ASP A 295 4.56 2.50 -10.29
C ASP A 295 4.94 3.97 -10.44
N GLN A 296 6.10 4.34 -9.90
CA GLN A 296 6.52 5.73 -9.76
C GLN A 296 8.01 5.94 -10.07
N VAL A 297 8.33 7.05 -10.71
CA VAL A 297 9.71 7.51 -10.94
C VAL A 297 10.09 8.55 -9.88
N ILE A 298 10.95 8.14 -8.96
CA ILE A 298 11.53 9.03 -7.95
C ILE A 298 12.68 9.82 -8.59
N LYS A 299 12.61 11.12 -8.52
CA LYS A 299 13.52 12.02 -9.25
C LYS A 299 14.91 12.13 -8.61
N LYS A 300 15.91 12.38 -9.46
CA LYS A 300 17.24 12.85 -9.03
C LYS A 300 17.10 14.00 -8.03
N GLY A 301 17.92 13.99 -6.99
CA GLY A 301 17.89 14.97 -5.91
C GLY A 301 16.97 14.58 -4.75
N GLN A 302 16.06 13.63 -4.94
CA GLN A 302 15.22 13.08 -3.89
C GLN A 302 15.94 11.96 -3.10
N GLN A 303 15.36 11.58 -1.98
CA GLN A 303 15.73 10.40 -1.19
C GLN A 303 14.48 9.54 -0.97
N ILE A 304 14.62 8.23 -1.08
CA ILE A 304 13.57 7.31 -0.67
C ILE A 304 13.64 7.16 0.84
N GLY A 305 12.55 7.47 1.53
CA GLY A 305 12.40 7.34 2.97
C GLY A 305 11.48 6.19 3.34
N LEU A 306 11.92 5.33 4.26
CA LEU A 306 11.08 4.37 4.96
C LEU A 306 10.71 4.97 6.31
N MET A 307 9.44 5.28 6.51
CA MET A 307 8.89 5.71 7.79
C MET A 307 8.10 4.58 8.44
N ILE A 308 8.45 4.24 9.67
CA ILE A 308 7.78 3.24 10.51
C ILE A 308 7.16 3.96 11.69
N PHE A 309 5.88 3.77 11.92
CA PHE A 309 5.13 4.31 13.06
C PHE A 309 4.03 3.33 13.49
N SER A 310 3.31 3.60 14.54
CA SER A 310 2.29 2.66 15.04
C SER A 310 0.92 3.01 14.48
N SER A 311 0.16 3.86 15.14
CA SER A 311 -1.18 4.23 14.68
C SER A 311 -1.13 5.32 13.62
N ASP A 312 -1.78 5.07 12.49
CA ASP A 312 -1.97 6.04 11.41
C ASP A 312 -3.33 6.73 11.63
N GLN A 313 -3.31 8.04 11.81
CA GLN A 313 -4.51 8.82 12.12
C GLN A 313 -5.65 8.62 11.11
N GLU A 314 -5.30 8.42 9.84
CA GLU A 314 -6.29 8.31 8.76
C GLU A 314 -6.73 6.87 8.48
N PHE A 315 -5.90 5.85 8.85
CA PHE A 315 -6.05 4.51 8.30
C PHE A 315 -6.10 3.38 9.32
N THR A 316 -5.86 3.64 10.61
CA THR A 316 -5.89 2.60 11.65
C THR A 316 -6.81 2.96 12.80
N LEU A 317 -7.10 1.98 13.64
CA LEU A 317 -7.77 2.24 14.92
C LEU A 317 -6.90 3.15 15.80
N HIS A 318 -7.55 3.92 16.68
CA HIS A 318 -6.94 4.90 17.55
C HIS A 318 -6.87 4.41 19.01
N PRO A 319 -5.94 3.52 19.38
CA PRO A 319 -5.75 3.11 20.75
C PRO A 319 -5.24 4.27 21.62
N LYS A 320 -5.35 4.12 22.97
CA LYS A 320 -4.75 5.11 23.87
C LYS A 320 -3.26 5.24 23.58
N PRO A 321 -2.72 6.47 23.41
CA PRO A 321 -1.30 6.71 23.15
C PRO A 321 -0.36 6.08 24.16
N GLY A 322 0.91 5.94 23.81
CA GLY A 322 1.96 5.51 24.71
C GLY A 322 2.38 4.04 24.58
N THR A 323 1.86 3.28 23.62
CA THR A 323 2.45 1.99 23.25
C THR A 323 3.85 2.21 22.69
N ILE A 324 4.85 1.49 23.21
CA ILE A 324 6.22 1.57 22.71
C ILE A 324 6.47 0.38 21.79
N LEU A 325 6.90 0.68 20.55
CA LEU A 325 7.44 -0.33 19.64
C LEU A 325 8.97 -0.27 19.68
N THR A 326 9.60 -1.44 19.82
CA THR A 326 11.06 -1.60 19.73
C THR A 326 11.37 -2.41 18.48
N VAL A 327 12.14 -1.82 17.55
CA VAL A 327 12.49 -2.43 16.25
C VAL A 327 13.94 -2.92 16.28
N ASP A 328 14.16 -4.18 15.90
CA ASP A 328 15.48 -4.77 15.68
C ASP A 328 15.94 -4.51 14.24
N LEU A 329 16.81 -3.52 14.05
CA LEU A 329 17.26 -3.09 12.72
C LEU A 329 18.06 -4.15 11.97
N ASN A 330 18.68 -5.10 12.69
CA ASN A 330 19.48 -6.16 12.07
C ASN A 330 18.61 -7.24 11.40
N ALA A 331 17.41 -7.44 11.92
CA ALA A 331 16.43 -8.39 11.41
C ALA A 331 15.29 -7.72 10.63
N THR A 332 15.43 -6.40 10.36
CA THR A 332 14.46 -5.62 9.59
C THR A 332 15.05 -5.25 8.24
N SER A 333 14.29 -5.41 7.17
CA SER A 333 14.72 -5.06 5.82
C SER A 333 13.56 -4.62 4.93
N LEU A 334 13.81 -3.60 4.11
CA LEU A 334 12.92 -3.13 3.07
C LEU A 334 13.33 -3.76 1.72
N LYS A 335 12.36 -4.27 0.97
CA LYS A 335 12.55 -4.68 -0.42
C LYS A 335 11.81 -3.71 -1.34
N LEU A 336 12.51 -3.18 -2.33
CA LEU A 336 11.97 -2.25 -3.33
C LEU A 336 11.95 -2.92 -4.71
N PRO A 337 10.83 -2.87 -5.46
CA PRO A 337 10.74 -3.39 -6.82
C PRO A 337 11.31 -2.37 -7.82
N VAL A 338 12.62 -2.40 -8.02
CA VAL A 338 13.36 -1.44 -8.85
C VAL A 338 13.44 -1.93 -10.30
N VAL A 339 13.05 -1.10 -11.26
CA VAL A 339 13.24 -1.39 -12.68
C VAL A 339 14.74 -1.36 -13.02
N GLY A 340 15.26 -2.45 -13.59
CA GLY A 340 16.70 -2.71 -13.77
C GLY A 340 17.42 -3.13 -12.48
N GLY A 341 16.68 -3.36 -11.39
CA GLY A 341 17.12 -4.02 -10.16
C GLY A 341 18.27 -3.32 -9.46
N ARG A 342 19.10 -4.13 -8.80
CA ARG A 342 20.25 -3.67 -8.00
C ARG A 342 21.26 -2.82 -8.79
N LYS A 343 21.39 -3.08 -10.10
CA LYS A 343 22.30 -2.30 -10.96
C LYS A 343 21.82 -0.85 -11.08
N SER A 344 20.53 -0.66 -11.39
CA SER A 344 19.91 0.67 -11.48
C SER A 344 19.92 1.39 -10.13
N PHE A 345 19.59 0.71 -9.04
CA PHE A 345 19.66 1.27 -7.69
C PHE A 345 21.08 1.76 -7.35
N ASN A 346 22.11 0.92 -7.57
CA ASN A 346 23.51 1.31 -7.33
C ASN A 346 23.93 2.53 -8.15
N LYS A 347 23.48 2.62 -9.41
CA LYS A 347 23.79 3.75 -10.28
C LYS A 347 23.09 5.03 -9.77
N ALA A 348 21.87 4.90 -9.26
CA ALA A 348 21.10 6.04 -8.76
C ALA A 348 21.67 6.64 -7.45
N ILE A 349 22.36 5.86 -6.62
CA ILE A 349 22.89 6.33 -5.32
C ILE A 349 24.39 6.67 -5.33
N ARG A 350 25.12 6.44 -6.43
CA ARG A 350 26.53 6.78 -6.63
C ARG A 350 26.70 8.12 -7.31
#